data_9b268aa2228e430a9591508feb1ce0fc
#
_entry.id   9b268aa2228e430a9591508feb1ce0fc
#
_cell.length_a   1.000
_cell.length_b   1.000
_cell.length_c   1.000
_cell.angle_alpha   90.00
_cell.angle_beta   90.00
_cell.angle_gamma   90.00
#
_symmetry.space_group_name_H-M   'P 1'
#
loop_
_entity.id
_entity.type
_entity.pdbx_description
1 polymer ?
#
loop_
_entity_poly.entity_id
_entity_poly.type
_entity_poly.pdbx_seq_one_letter_code
_entity_poly.pdbx_strand_id
1 'polypeptide(L)'
;MMSPTKPRLSLLAGLLLLVLTTSCGSSRHTSDRTVASDTKYDAYAVAFYNVENLFDAEDDPDNPGDDEFLPSGPYNWTRAKYEKKLHNIASVISELGREVTPAGPAIIGLAEVENKRVCDDLVARPEIADMGLQVIDVPSPDWRGIETALLYNPKLFKVTDYKAYRYPEVDFRPGYRTRDQLLVSGTLAGEPFHVLVCHWPSRYGGKSSSIYRETAAKLSKHIADSLYNDNPKAKLIIMGDLNDDPVDNSTAKVLGAKRTIEEVRERGFFNATWEPYAQGIGTLTYQGKWNLFDQMILTEPLLDSSRKSLSFWKVEIFNRPFLIRQEGSRKGTPHRTFEGNTFIDGYSDHLPVITYLIKERQ
;
A
#
# COMPACT_ATOMS: atom_id res chain seq x y z
N MET A 1 17.32 -43.41 -52.97
CA MET A 1 16.30 -43.73 -54.00
C MET A 1 15.19 -42.72 -53.94
N MET A 2 15.16 -41.86 -54.95
CA MET A 2 13.98 -41.26 -55.63
C MET A 2 13.04 -40.33 -54.81
N SER A 3 13.27 -39.06 -54.95
CA SER A 3 12.24 -38.03 -55.24
C SER A 3 11.63 -38.30 -56.59
N PRO A 4 10.45 -37.87 -57.01
CA PRO A 4 10.00 -36.48 -57.16
C PRO A 4 8.47 -36.33 -56.99
N THR A 5 7.73 -35.24 -57.15
CA THR A 5 7.72 -34.03 -57.98
C THR A 5 6.50 -33.21 -57.64
N LYS A 6 6.60 -31.88 -57.72
CA LYS A 6 5.47 -30.94 -57.81
C LYS A 6 4.79 -31.04 -59.20
N PRO A 7 3.55 -30.52 -59.35
CA PRO A 7 3.41 -29.45 -60.33
C PRO A 7 2.61 -28.22 -59.84
N ARG A 8 2.88 -27.14 -60.56
CA ARG A 8 2.28 -25.82 -60.58
C ARG A 8 1.08 -25.74 -61.53
N LEU A 9 0.47 -24.57 -61.50
CA LEU A 9 -0.39 -23.87 -62.49
C LEU A 9 -1.86 -23.76 -62.07
N SER A 10 -2.59 -22.70 -62.34
CA SER A 10 -2.37 -21.31 -62.80
C SER A 10 -3.68 -20.54 -62.66
N LEU A 11 -3.52 -19.24 -62.51
CA LEU A 11 -4.48 -18.13 -62.79
C LEU A 11 -5.79 -18.45 -63.54
N LEU A 12 -6.88 -17.78 -63.13
CA LEU A 12 -7.71 -16.98 -64.05
C LEU A 12 -8.53 -15.92 -63.29
N ALA A 13 -8.42 -14.70 -63.80
CA ALA A 13 -9.13 -13.51 -63.40
C ALA A 13 -10.58 -13.52 -63.93
N GLY A 14 -11.48 -12.97 -63.19
CA GLY A 14 -12.87 -12.74 -63.65
C GLY A 14 -13.43 -11.46 -63.02
N LEU A 15 -13.25 -10.36 -63.72
CA LEU A 15 -13.82 -9.05 -63.47
C LEU A 15 -15.31 -9.09 -63.81
N LEU A 16 -16.21 -8.79 -62.88
CA LEU A 16 -17.60 -8.48 -63.24
C LEU A 16 -18.04 -7.22 -62.52
N LEU A 17 -18.14 -6.17 -63.30
CA LEU A 17 -18.76 -4.86 -63.00
C LEU A 17 -20.28 -4.99 -63.08
N LEU A 18 -21.03 -4.61 -62.07
CA LEU A 18 -22.42 -4.24 -62.22
C LEU A 18 -22.74 -2.99 -61.42
N VAL A 19 -23.32 -2.09 -62.12
CA VAL A 19 -23.62 -0.71 -61.77
C VAL A 19 -25.10 -0.56 -61.38
N LEU A 20 -25.34 0.32 -60.41
CA LEU A 20 -26.58 1.10 -60.14
C LEU A 20 -27.76 0.36 -59.47
N THR A 21 -28.20 0.94 -58.30
CA THR A 21 -29.20 2.06 -58.31
C THR A 21 -29.24 2.75 -56.97
N THR A 22 -29.26 4.06 -57.01
CA THR A 22 -29.50 5.01 -55.93
C THR A 22 -30.92 4.85 -55.38
N SER A 23 -31.00 4.69 -54.04
CA SER A 23 -32.25 5.03 -53.33
C SER A 23 -31.87 5.97 -52.16
N CYS A 24 -32.34 7.20 -52.28
CA CYS A 24 -32.26 8.24 -51.30
C CYS A 24 -33.20 7.91 -50.14
N GLY A 25 -32.65 7.41 -49.02
CA GLY A 25 -33.35 7.27 -47.74
C GLY A 25 -32.70 8.18 -46.73
N SER A 26 -33.29 9.35 -46.49
CA SER A 26 -32.90 10.26 -45.39
C SER A 26 -33.19 9.61 -44.06
N SER A 27 -32.21 8.85 -43.51
CA SER A 27 -32.18 8.56 -42.09
C SER A 27 -31.37 9.65 -41.38
N ARG A 28 -32.08 10.50 -40.63
CA ARG A 28 -31.47 11.40 -39.67
C ARG A 28 -30.71 10.58 -38.66
N HIS A 29 -29.39 10.44 -38.85
CA HIS A 29 -28.51 10.12 -37.76
C HIS A 29 -28.50 11.30 -36.78
N THR A 30 -29.26 11.18 -35.72
CA THR A 30 -28.97 11.91 -34.50
C THR A 30 -27.64 11.42 -34.04
N SER A 31 -26.58 12.18 -34.33
CA SER A 31 -25.29 11.99 -33.70
C SER A 31 -25.49 12.24 -32.20
N ASP A 32 -25.59 11.17 -31.45
CA ASP A 32 -25.36 11.18 -29.99
C ASP A 32 -23.93 11.64 -29.78
N ARG A 33 -23.74 12.98 -29.75
CA ARG A 33 -22.53 13.58 -29.20
C ARG A 33 -22.59 13.26 -27.72
N THR A 34 -21.96 12.17 -27.30
CA THR A 34 -21.46 12.04 -25.95
C THR A 34 -20.54 13.22 -25.72
N VAL A 35 -21.07 14.25 -25.09
CA VAL A 35 -20.29 15.36 -24.58
C VAL A 35 -19.36 14.73 -23.56
N ALA A 36 -18.08 14.59 -23.91
CA ALA A 36 -17.06 14.22 -22.95
C ALA A 36 -17.17 15.27 -21.84
N SER A 37 -17.50 14.83 -20.65
CA SER A 37 -17.60 15.70 -19.48
C SER A 37 -16.24 16.36 -19.29
N ASP A 38 -16.17 17.69 -19.41
CA ASP A 38 -14.96 18.50 -19.12
C ASP A 38 -14.60 18.52 -17.62
N THR A 39 -15.17 17.60 -16.86
CA THR A 39 -14.99 17.51 -15.41
C THR A 39 -13.54 17.19 -15.08
N LYS A 40 -12.88 18.13 -14.41
CA LYS A 40 -11.49 17.98 -13.93
C LYS A 40 -11.50 17.48 -12.50
N TYR A 41 -10.54 16.63 -12.17
CA TYR A 41 -10.37 16.08 -10.84
C TYR A 41 -9.00 16.45 -10.27
N ASP A 42 -8.96 16.70 -8.97
CA ASP A 42 -7.72 16.72 -8.20
C ASP A 42 -7.49 15.31 -7.65
N ALA A 43 -6.24 14.81 -7.74
CA ALA A 43 -5.85 13.50 -7.26
C ALA A 43 -4.92 13.60 -6.05
N TYR A 44 -5.08 12.67 -5.12
CA TYR A 44 -4.29 12.57 -3.89
C TYR A 44 -3.82 11.13 -3.71
N ALA A 45 -2.54 10.92 -3.46
CA ALA A 45 -1.99 9.60 -3.17
C ALA A 45 -1.82 9.42 -1.65
N VAL A 46 -2.24 8.26 -1.16
CA VAL A 46 -2.00 7.76 0.19
C VAL A 46 -1.27 6.44 0.05
N ALA A 47 -0.05 6.35 0.57
CA ALA A 47 0.81 5.18 0.41
C ALA A 47 1.08 4.48 1.74
N PHE A 48 1.45 3.21 1.68
CA PHE A 48 1.99 2.44 2.78
C PHE A 48 3.24 1.68 2.33
N TYR A 49 4.24 1.60 3.20
CA TYR A 49 5.46 0.86 2.94
C TYR A 49 6.03 0.23 4.23
N ASN A 50 6.10 -1.08 4.31
CA ASN A 50 6.94 -1.76 5.28
C ASN A 50 8.39 -1.66 4.80
N VAL A 51 9.24 -0.99 5.58
CA VAL A 51 10.62 -0.64 5.16
C VAL A 51 11.66 -1.68 5.58
N GLU A 52 11.24 -2.81 6.11
CA GLU A 52 12.11 -3.92 6.55
C GLU A 52 13.20 -3.45 7.52
N ASN A 53 12.87 -3.35 8.82
CA ASN A 53 13.83 -3.08 9.90
C ASN A 53 14.72 -1.84 9.65
N LEU A 54 14.13 -0.66 9.60
CA LEU A 54 14.87 0.59 9.55
C LEU A 54 15.34 0.97 10.96
N PHE A 55 16.49 0.44 11.34
CA PHE A 55 17.23 0.78 12.56
C PHE A 55 18.39 1.71 12.25
N ASP A 56 18.78 2.55 13.20
CA ASP A 56 20.07 3.22 13.10
C ASP A 56 21.23 2.28 13.58
N ALA A 57 22.41 2.80 13.84
CA ALA A 57 23.56 2.00 14.24
C ALA A 57 24.06 2.35 15.66
N GLU A 58 23.19 2.96 16.46
CA GLU A 58 23.47 3.43 17.82
C GLU A 58 22.65 2.59 18.81
N ASP A 59 23.26 2.18 19.90
CA ASP A 59 22.63 1.36 20.95
C ASP A 59 21.63 2.21 21.76
N ASP A 60 20.38 1.76 21.86
CA ASP A 60 19.38 2.27 22.78
C ASP A 60 19.24 1.28 23.95
N PRO A 61 19.85 1.55 25.13
CA PRO A 61 19.82 0.62 26.27
C PRO A 61 18.41 0.25 26.76
N ASP A 62 17.40 1.03 26.39
CA ASP A 62 16.00 0.79 26.75
C ASP A 62 15.27 -0.06 25.69
N ASN A 63 15.91 -0.34 24.55
CA ASN A 63 15.37 -1.12 23.44
C ASN A 63 16.25 -2.32 23.08
N PRO A 64 16.19 -3.46 23.80
CA PRO A 64 16.99 -4.64 23.46
C PRO A 64 16.72 -5.23 22.07
N GLY A 65 15.70 -4.74 21.38
CA GLY A 65 15.35 -5.20 20.03
C GLY A 65 16.30 -4.67 18.95
N ASP A 66 17.09 -3.63 19.24
CA ASP A 66 18.07 -3.05 18.31
C ASP A 66 19.44 -3.71 18.38
N ASP A 67 19.73 -4.53 19.43
CA ASP A 67 21.01 -5.22 19.62
C ASP A 67 21.50 -5.97 18.37
N GLU A 68 20.56 -6.51 17.58
CA GLU A 68 20.88 -7.20 16.33
C GLU A 68 21.36 -6.23 15.23
N PHE A 69 20.97 -4.95 15.33
CA PHE A 69 21.25 -3.89 14.36
C PHE A 69 22.37 -2.94 14.83
N LEU A 70 23.31 -3.45 15.61
CA LEU A 70 24.51 -2.73 16.00
C LEU A 70 25.73 -3.14 15.14
N PRO A 71 26.79 -2.31 15.09
CA PRO A 71 28.05 -2.70 14.45
C PRO A 71 28.66 -3.97 15.01
N SER A 72 28.42 -4.26 16.30
CA SER A 72 28.83 -5.49 17.00
C SER A 72 27.84 -6.62 16.91
N GLY A 73 26.61 -6.36 16.44
CA GLY A 73 25.53 -7.33 16.33
C GLY A 73 25.68 -8.30 15.15
N PRO A 74 24.80 -9.32 15.07
CA PRO A 74 24.86 -10.36 14.03
C PRO A 74 24.76 -9.81 12.60
N TYR A 75 24.09 -8.69 12.37
CA TYR A 75 24.00 -8.05 11.06
C TYR A 75 25.20 -7.16 10.74
N ASN A 76 26.11 -6.94 11.73
CA ASN A 76 27.22 -5.99 11.58
C ASN A 76 26.70 -4.67 10.96
N TRP A 77 25.68 -4.08 11.61
CA TRP A 77 24.93 -2.95 11.12
C TRP A 77 25.68 -1.65 11.36
N THR A 78 26.51 -1.27 10.40
CA THR A 78 27.33 -0.07 10.48
C THR A 78 26.57 1.18 10.03
N ARG A 79 27.06 2.37 10.42
CA ARG A 79 26.55 3.66 9.92
C ARG A 79 26.49 3.71 8.39
N ALA A 80 27.47 3.13 7.70
CA ALA A 80 27.49 3.10 6.24
C ALA A 80 26.31 2.26 5.66
N LYS A 81 25.95 1.13 6.30
CA LYS A 81 24.78 0.35 5.89
C LYS A 81 23.48 1.08 6.17
N TYR A 82 23.38 1.73 7.32
CA TYR A 82 22.23 2.58 7.65
C TYR A 82 22.02 3.70 6.64
N GLU A 83 23.07 4.48 6.32
CA GLU A 83 23.00 5.54 5.31
C GLU A 83 22.57 5.00 3.94
N LYS A 84 23.05 3.81 3.58
CA LYS A 84 22.66 3.16 2.33
C LYS A 84 21.19 2.72 2.34
N LYS A 85 20.72 2.19 3.47
CA LYS A 85 19.30 1.83 3.67
C LYS A 85 18.41 3.06 3.55
N LEU A 86 18.77 4.16 4.20
CA LEU A 86 18.06 5.44 4.11
C LEU A 86 17.98 5.92 2.64
N HIS A 87 19.11 5.89 1.93
CA HIS A 87 19.16 6.23 0.51
C HIS A 87 18.19 5.35 -0.32
N ASN A 88 18.25 4.05 -0.12
CA ASN A 88 17.41 3.11 -0.86
C ASN A 88 15.91 3.37 -0.60
N ILE A 89 15.49 3.51 0.65
CA ILE A 89 14.10 3.80 1.00
C ILE A 89 13.66 5.17 0.47
N ALA A 90 14.49 6.21 0.62
CA ALA A 90 14.20 7.55 0.10
C ALA A 90 14.05 7.53 -1.44
N SER A 91 14.89 6.76 -2.14
CA SER A 91 14.78 6.59 -3.59
C SER A 91 13.43 5.99 -4.00
N VAL A 92 12.94 4.99 -3.25
CA VAL A 92 11.59 4.44 -3.48
C VAL A 92 10.52 5.50 -3.24
N ILE A 93 10.56 6.19 -2.09
CA ILE A 93 9.57 7.22 -1.73
C ILE A 93 9.54 8.34 -2.78
N SER A 94 10.70 8.70 -3.33
CA SER A 94 10.80 9.75 -4.35
C SER A 94 10.00 9.47 -5.62
N GLU A 95 9.71 8.19 -5.91
CA GLU A 95 8.96 7.78 -7.09
C GLU A 95 7.48 7.47 -6.81
N LEU A 96 7.10 7.29 -5.51
CA LEU A 96 5.73 6.90 -5.16
C LEU A 96 4.69 7.89 -5.69
N GLY A 97 3.79 7.38 -6.52
CA GLY A 97 2.61 8.10 -7.00
C GLY A 97 2.86 9.28 -7.92
N ARG A 98 4.11 9.62 -8.27
CA ARG A 98 4.46 10.82 -9.04
C ARG A 98 3.87 10.86 -10.45
N GLU A 99 3.59 9.72 -11.04
CA GLU A 99 2.91 9.64 -12.35
C GLU A 99 1.49 10.21 -12.33
N VAL A 100 0.84 10.20 -11.15
CA VAL A 100 -0.54 10.68 -10.94
C VAL A 100 -0.55 11.97 -10.14
N THR A 101 0.27 12.05 -9.10
CA THR A 101 0.39 13.18 -8.18
C THR A 101 1.82 13.72 -8.21
N PRO A 102 2.14 14.71 -9.06
CA PRO A 102 3.53 15.20 -9.22
C PRO A 102 4.19 15.67 -7.92
N ALA A 103 3.41 16.12 -6.93
CA ALA A 103 3.91 16.49 -5.61
C ALA A 103 4.29 15.27 -4.73
N GLY A 104 4.06 14.03 -5.22
CA GLY A 104 4.18 12.80 -4.45
C GLY A 104 2.97 12.53 -3.56
N PRO A 105 3.04 11.52 -2.67
CA PRO A 105 1.96 11.19 -1.76
C PRO A 105 1.67 12.30 -0.75
N ALA A 106 0.39 12.50 -0.43
CA ALA A 106 -0.01 13.36 0.67
C ALA A 106 0.32 12.74 2.03
N ILE A 107 0.28 11.40 2.09
CA ILE A 107 0.44 10.60 3.30
C ILE A 107 1.19 9.31 2.94
N ILE A 108 2.13 8.91 3.79
CA ILE A 108 2.85 7.62 3.68
C ILE A 108 2.88 6.99 5.08
N GLY A 109 2.19 5.87 5.27
CA GLY A 109 2.36 5.02 6.45
C GLY A 109 3.62 4.19 6.32
N LEU A 110 4.35 4.05 7.40
CA LEU A 110 5.53 3.19 7.49
C LEU A 110 5.33 2.11 8.55
N ALA A 111 5.94 0.97 8.36
CA ALA A 111 6.13 -0.05 9.38
C ALA A 111 7.58 -0.52 9.41
N GLU A 112 7.97 -1.07 10.55
CA GLU A 112 9.32 -1.54 10.84
C GLU A 112 10.35 -0.39 10.85
N VAL A 113 9.96 0.73 11.43
CA VAL A 113 10.88 1.81 11.82
C VAL A 113 11.20 1.68 13.30
N GLU A 114 12.41 2.00 13.69
CA GLU A 114 12.86 1.89 15.08
C GLU A 114 12.26 2.98 15.96
N ASN A 115 12.36 4.25 15.51
CA ASN A 115 11.98 5.41 16.28
C ASN A 115 11.82 6.66 15.40
N LYS A 116 11.44 7.78 16.02
CA LYS A 116 11.29 9.07 15.33
C LYS A 116 12.58 9.52 14.62
N ARG A 117 13.75 9.27 15.21
CA ARG A 117 15.05 9.73 14.67
C ARG A 117 15.32 9.12 13.29
N VAL A 118 15.10 7.81 13.11
CA VAL A 118 15.30 7.18 11.80
C VAL A 118 14.34 7.72 10.74
N CYS A 119 13.12 8.09 11.15
CA CYS A 119 12.16 8.74 10.26
C CYS A 119 12.57 10.18 9.92
N ASP A 120 13.10 10.94 10.87
CA ASP A 120 13.62 12.31 10.65
C ASP A 120 14.85 12.27 9.72
N ASP A 121 15.76 11.30 9.93
CA ASP A 121 16.92 11.07 9.03
C ASP A 121 16.45 10.69 7.62
N LEU A 122 15.39 9.89 7.50
CA LEU A 122 14.82 9.50 6.21
C LEU A 122 14.25 10.71 5.44
N VAL A 123 13.41 11.54 6.08
CA VAL A 123 12.80 12.69 5.39
C VAL A 123 13.81 13.80 5.06
N ALA A 124 14.96 13.82 5.73
CA ALA A 124 16.07 14.72 5.44
C ALA A 124 16.91 14.29 4.24
N ARG A 125 16.69 13.08 3.68
CA ARG A 125 17.47 12.59 2.53
C ARG A 125 17.27 13.47 1.31
N PRO A 126 18.35 13.78 0.55
CA PRO A 126 18.29 14.63 -0.64
C PRO A 126 17.24 14.17 -1.67
N GLU A 127 17.00 12.86 -1.77
CA GLU A 127 16.05 12.25 -2.71
C GLU A 127 14.60 12.72 -2.49
N ILE A 128 14.23 13.11 -1.26
CA ILE A 128 12.86 13.49 -0.88
C ILE A 128 12.76 14.78 -0.06
N ALA A 129 13.86 15.43 0.26
CA ALA A 129 13.88 16.64 1.09
C ALA A 129 13.00 17.76 0.51
N ASP A 130 12.89 17.86 -0.82
CA ASP A 130 12.04 18.81 -1.53
C ASP A 130 10.54 18.59 -1.32
N MET A 131 10.13 17.40 -0.93
CA MET A 131 8.74 17.09 -0.59
C MET A 131 8.30 17.76 0.72
N GLY A 132 9.25 18.12 1.60
CA GLY A 132 8.99 18.78 2.88
C GLY A 132 8.12 17.94 3.81
N LEU A 133 8.31 16.63 3.79
CA LEU A 133 7.55 15.68 4.61
C LEU A 133 7.80 15.93 6.11
N GLN A 134 6.76 15.77 6.90
CA GLN A 134 6.82 15.77 8.36
C GLN A 134 6.54 14.38 8.91
N VAL A 135 6.99 14.12 10.13
CA VAL A 135 6.97 12.80 10.78
C VAL A 135 6.01 12.83 11.98
N ILE A 136 5.17 11.80 12.07
CA ILE A 136 4.47 11.40 13.29
C ILE A 136 4.92 9.99 13.62
N ASP A 137 5.49 9.83 14.79
CA ASP A 137 5.91 8.57 15.37
C ASP A 137 5.55 8.59 16.85
N VAL A 138 5.08 7.45 17.38
CA VAL A 138 4.70 7.31 18.78
C VAL A 138 5.27 5.99 19.29
N PRO A 139 6.13 6.03 20.31
CA PRO A 139 6.75 4.84 20.88
C PRO A 139 5.74 3.76 21.25
N SER A 140 5.99 2.55 20.81
CA SER A 140 5.16 1.38 21.07
C SER A 140 5.94 0.30 21.85
N PRO A 141 5.25 -0.63 22.54
CA PRO A 141 5.91 -1.59 23.42
C PRO A 141 6.36 -2.87 22.70
N ASP A 142 6.53 -2.83 21.38
CA ASP A 142 6.97 -4.03 20.63
C ASP A 142 8.32 -4.53 21.13
N TRP A 143 8.44 -5.84 21.34
CA TRP A 143 9.67 -6.44 21.84
C TRP A 143 10.83 -6.43 20.84
N ARG A 144 10.54 -6.25 19.54
CA ARG A 144 11.56 -6.08 18.49
C ARG A 144 12.08 -4.63 18.43
N GLY A 145 11.44 -3.69 19.18
CA GLY A 145 11.79 -2.28 19.12
C GLY A 145 11.46 -1.63 17.77
N ILE A 146 10.38 -2.06 17.13
CA ILE A 146 9.90 -1.49 15.87
C ILE A 146 8.52 -0.90 16.03
N GLU A 147 8.23 0.11 15.21
CA GLU A 147 7.02 0.90 15.31
C GLU A 147 6.32 1.07 13.97
N THR A 148 5.18 1.75 14.03
CA THR A 148 4.48 2.30 12.87
C THR A 148 4.58 3.82 12.92
N ALA A 149 4.91 4.44 11.79
CA ALA A 149 5.01 5.89 11.68
C ALA A 149 4.20 6.42 10.49
N LEU A 150 4.01 7.73 10.47
CA LEU A 150 3.38 8.44 9.36
C LEU A 150 4.29 9.57 8.87
N LEU A 151 4.56 9.58 7.57
CA LEU A 151 5.11 10.74 6.88
C LEU A 151 3.97 11.45 6.16
N TYR A 152 3.94 12.78 6.18
CA TYR A 152 2.90 13.54 5.49
C TYR A 152 3.41 14.84 4.90
N ASN A 153 2.82 15.24 3.77
CA ASN A 153 3.07 16.54 3.16
C ASN A 153 2.12 17.58 3.77
N PRO A 154 2.63 18.55 4.59
CA PRO A 154 1.77 19.50 5.31
C PRO A 154 1.04 20.48 4.38
N LYS A 155 1.43 20.57 3.10
CA LYS A 155 0.70 21.38 2.10
C LYS A 155 -0.57 20.68 1.61
N LEU A 156 -0.62 19.33 1.71
CA LEU A 156 -1.74 18.50 1.21
C LEU A 156 -2.60 17.97 2.36
N PHE A 157 -1.98 17.48 3.43
CA PHE A 157 -2.66 16.95 4.60
C PHE A 157 -2.31 17.76 5.85
N LYS A 158 -3.34 18.35 6.48
CA LYS A 158 -3.19 19.14 7.70
C LYS A 158 -3.60 18.30 8.89
N VAL A 159 -2.65 17.84 9.66
CA VAL A 159 -2.89 17.05 10.87
C VAL A 159 -3.57 17.90 11.93
N THR A 160 -4.59 17.34 12.57
CA THR A 160 -5.32 17.97 13.69
C THR A 160 -5.13 17.21 14.99
N ASP A 161 -4.97 15.88 14.93
CA ASP A 161 -4.79 15.02 16.10
C ASP A 161 -4.15 13.67 15.68
N TYR A 162 -3.50 13.02 16.64
CA TYR A 162 -3.01 11.65 16.46
C TYR A 162 -2.99 10.89 17.79
N LYS A 163 -3.16 9.57 17.71
CA LYS A 163 -3.18 8.69 18.88
C LYS A 163 -2.71 7.30 18.52
N ALA A 164 -1.81 6.73 19.31
CA ALA A 164 -1.47 5.32 19.28
C ALA A 164 -2.43 4.52 20.15
N TYR A 165 -2.99 3.46 19.59
CA TYR A 165 -3.89 2.55 20.28
C TYR A 165 -3.16 1.26 20.60
N ARG A 166 -3.01 1.02 21.90
CA ARG A 166 -2.33 -0.17 22.40
C ARG A 166 -3.06 -1.45 22.03
N TYR A 167 -2.29 -2.45 21.59
CA TYR A 167 -2.82 -3.80 21.45
C TYR A 167 -3.38 -4.27 22.81
N PRO A 168 -4.61 -4.81 22.87
CA PRO A 168 -5.25 -5.15 24.14
C PRO A 168 -4.54 -6.30 24.84
N GLU A 169 -4.61 -6.31 26.18
CA GLU A 169 -4.23 -7.48 26.97
C GLU A 169 -5.07 -8.68 26.57
N VAL A 170 -4.43 -9.83 26.44
CA VAL A 170 -5.10 -11.06 25.98
C VAL A 170 -4.86 -12.22 26.94
N ASP A 171 -5.93 -12.87 27.39
CA ASP A 171 -5.88 -13.95 28.38
C ASP A 171 -5.05 -15.16 27.92
N PHE A 172 -5.04 -15.44 26.61
CA PHE A 172 -4.29 -16.56 26.04
C PHE A 172 -2.78 -16.34 26.01
N ARG A 173 -2.28 -15.13 26.27
CA ARG A 173 -0.87 -14.79 26.43
C ARG A 173 -0.70 -13.51 27.25
N PRO A 174 -0.78 -13.60 28.57
CA PRO A 174 -0.58 -12.44 29.44
C PRO A 174 0.80 -11.78 29.20
N GLY A 175 0.82 -10.45 29.21
CA GLY A 175 2.04 -9.66 28.98
C GLY A 175 2.52 -9.65 27.51
N TYR A 176 1.72 -10.11 26.55
CA TYR A 176 2.07 -10.02 25.13
C TYR A 176 2.16 -8.57 24.69
N ARG A 177 3.27 -8.21 24.06
CA ARG A 177 3.53 -6.86 23.55
C ARG A 177 3.79 -6.90 22.05
N THR A 178 3.25 -5.94 21.35
CA THR A 178 3.40 -5.76 19.90
C THR A 178 3.17 -4.29 19.55
N ARG A 179 3.28 -3.95 18.26
CA ARG A 179 3.10 -2.59 17.75
C ARG A 179 1.71 -2.05 18.07
N ASP A 180 1.66 -0.80 18.47
CA ASP A 180 0.43 -0.04 18.59
C ASP A 180 -0.12 0.28 17.19
N GLN A 181 -1.42 0.60 17.08
CA GLN A 181 -2.02 1.08 15.84
C GLN A 181 -2.11 2.61 15.90
N LEU A 182 -1.48 3.28 14.94
CA LEU A 182 -1.37 4.74 14.91
C LEU A 182 -2.52 5.35 14.10
N LEU A 183 -3.48 5.97 14.78
CA LEU A 183 -4.53 6.80 14.16
C LEU A 183 -4.03 8.22 14.02
N VAL A 184 -4.11 8.77 12.81
CA VAL A 184 -3.85 10.19 12.55
C VAL A 184 -5.08 10.79 11.87
N SER A 185 -5.54 11.90 12.42
CA SER A 185 -6.70 12.68 11.96
C SER A 185 -6.27 14.01 11.41
N GLY A 186 -6.97 14.50 10.38
CA GLY A 186 -6.63 15.78 9.77
C GLY A 186 -7.62 16.18 8.68
N THR A 187 -7.16 17.04 7.77
CA THR A 187 -7.93 17.44 6.59
C THR A 187 -7.13 17.17 5.32
N LEU A 188 -7.74 16.46 4.35
CA LEU A 188 -7.24 16.22 3.02
C LEU A 188 -8.25 16.76 2.01
N ALA A 189 -7.81 17.52 1.02
CA ALA A 189 -8.71 18.18 0.06
C ALA A 189 -9.83 19.05 0.70
N GLY A 190 -9.53 19.62 1.89
CA GLY A 190 -10.50 20.43 2.65
C GLY A 190 -11.56 19.64 3.42
N GLU A 191 -11.45 18.30 3.48
CA GLU A 191 -12.40 17.43 4.16
C GLU A 191 -11.76 16.69 5.33
N PRO A 192 -12.50 16.40 6.43
CA PRO A 192 -12.03 15.53 7.50
C PRO A 192 -11.60 14.17 6.94
N PHE A 193 -10.41 13.75 7.30
CA PHE A 193 -9.80 12.53 6.80
C PHE A 193 -8.94 11.86 7.87
N HIS A 194 -9.01 10.56 7.95
CA HIS A 194 -8.30 9.76 8.94
C HIS A 194 -7.48 8.65 8.26
N VAL A 195 -6.35 8.33 8.85
CA VAL A 195 -5.58 7.14 8.49
C VAL A 195 -5.23 6.36 9.74
N LEU A 196 -5.33 5.05 9.68
CA LEU A 196 -4.91 4.12 10.72
C LEU A 196 -3.76 3.28 10.16
N VAL A 197 -2.55 3.52 10.66
CA VAL A 197 -1.36 2.77 10.28
C VAL A 197 -1.22 1.56 11.18
N CYS A 198 -1.14 0.38 10.58
CA CYS A 198 -1.13 -0.91 11.26
C CYS A 198 0.12 -1.72 10.89
N HIS A 199 0.66 -2.44 11.88
CA HIS A 199 1.52 -3.57 11.63
C HIS A 199 1.07 -4.69 12.58
N TRP A 200 0.21 -5.59 12.09
CA TRP A 200 -0.37 -6.63 12.92
C TRP A 200 0.64 -7.73 13.26
N PRO A 201 0.36 -8.55 14.30
CA PRO A 201 1.25 -9.64 14.68
C PRO A 201 1.54 -10.61 13.55
N SER A 202 2.82 -11.01 13.43
CA SER A 202 3.28 -11.87 12.34
C SER A 202 2.69 -13.28 12.37
N ARG A 203 2.85 -14.02 11.28
CA ARG A 203 2.46 -15.45 11.19
C ARG A 203 3.42 -16.39 11.92
N TYR A 204 4.37 -15.88 12.70
CA TYR A 204 5.25 -16.71 13.52
C TYR A 204 4.41 -17.54 14.50
N GLY A 205 4.64 -18.86 14.53
CA GLY A 205 3.77 -19.81 15.25
C GLY A 205 2.68 -20.46 14.36
N GLY A 206 2.64 -20.12 13.07
CA GLY A 206 1.75 -20.76 12.09
C GLY A 206 0.28 -20.45 12.34
N LYS A 207 -0.61 -21.44 12.15
CA LYS A 207 -2.07 -21.27 12.29
C LYS A 207 -2.52 -20.79 13.66
N SER A 208 -1.82 -21.17 14.73
CA SER A 208 -2.15 -20.76 16.09
C SER A 208 -1.95 -19.25 16.33
N SER A 209 -1.20 -18.57 15.49
CA SER A 209 -0.98 -17.12 15.60
C SER A 209 -2.12 -16.29 15.02
N SER A 210 -3.11 -16.87 14.32
CA SER A 210 -4.23 -16.13 13.71
C SER A 210 -5.03 -15.32 14.73
N ILE A 211 -5.20 -15.85 15.96
CA ILE A 211 -5.93 -15.17 17.03
C ILE A 211 -5.34 -13.80 17.40
N TYR A 212 -4.02 -13.61 17.25
CA TYR A 212 -3.39 -12.31 17.51
C TYR A 212 -3.80 -11.28 16.44
N ARG A 213 -3.84 -11.68 15.16
CA ARG A 213 -4.29 -10.80 14.07
C ARG A 213 -5.78 -10.54 14.10
N GLU A 214 -6.58 -11.54 14.49
CA GLU A 214 -8.02 -11.34 14.73
C GLU A 214 -8.27 -10.35 15.87
N THR A 215 -7.44 -10.35 16.91
CA THR A 215 -7.51 -9.37 18.00
C THR A 215 -7.10 -7.97 17.52
N ALA A 216 -6.04 -7.87 16.70
CA ALA A 216 -5.65 -6.61 16.07
C ALA A 216 -6.76 -6.06 15.15
N ALA A 217 -7.42 -6.94 14.39
CA ALA A 217 -8.55 -6.58 13.54
C ALA A 217 -9.75 -6.04 14.33
N LYS A 218 -10.04 -6.64 15.49
CA LYS A 218 -11.08 -6.14 16.42
C LYS A 218 -10.75 -4.74 16.93
N LEU A 219 -9.47 -4.48 17.24
CA LEU A 219 -9.01 -3.15 17.63
C LEU A 219 -9.19 -2.14 16.49
N SER A 220 -8.72 -2.47 15.28
CA SER A 220 -8.92 -1.60 14.10
C SER A 220 -10.39 -1.29 13.85
N LYS A 221 -11.25 -2.32 13.98
CA LYS A 221 -12.71 -2.16 13.85
C LYS A 221 -13.28 -1.24 14.94
N HIS A 222 -12.88 -1.43 16.19
CA HIS A 222 -13.32 -0.58 17.31
C HIS A 222 -12.94 0.89 17.09
N ILE A 223 -11.72 1.16 16.60
CA ILE A 223 -11.27 2.52 16.28
C ILE A 223 -12.14 3.12 15.18
N ALA A 224 -12.39 2.38 14.10
CA ALA A 224 -13.26 2.83 13.01
C ALA A 224 -14.70 3.06 13.47
N ASP A 225 -15.25 2.16 14.28
CA ASP A 225 -16.61 2.30 14.85
C ASP A 225 -16.72 3.55 15.74
N SER A 226 -15.66 3.90 16.50
CA SER A 226 -15.61 5.16 17.27
C SER A 226 -15.69 6.38 16.35
N LEU A 227 -14.90 6.41 15.28
CA LEU A 227 -14.96 7.50 14.29
C LEU A 227 -16.33 7.61 13.63
N TYR A 228 -16.97 6.48 13.32
CA TYR A 228 -18.33 6.46 12.77
C TYR A 228 -19.40 6.92 13.77
N ASN A 229 -19.18 6.69 15.06
CA ASN A 229 -20.10 7.20 16.10
C ASN A 229 -20.01 8.72 16.22
N ASP A 230 -18.80 9.29 16.08
CA ASP A 230 -18.58 10.74 16.08
C ASP A 230 -19.05 11.39 14.77
N ASN A 231 -18.82 10.72 13.64
CA ASN A 231 -19.24 11.18 12.32
C ASN A 231 -19.60 9.98 11.42
N PRO A 232 -20.91 9.71 11.15
CA PRO A 232 -21.33 8.62 10.27
C PRO A 232 -20.73 8.65 8.84
N LYS A 233 -20.19 9.81 8.43
CA LYS A 233 -19.50 9.99 7.15
C LYS A 233 -17.98 10.05 7.29
N ALA A 234 -17.43 9.48 8.36
CA ALA A 234 -15.99 9.45 8.60
C ALA A 234 -15.24 8.74 7.46
N LYS A 235 -14.30 9.45 6.86
CA LYS A 235 -13.40 8.95 5.81
C LYS A 235 -12.13 8.45 6.46
N LEU A 236 -11.95 7.12 6.47
CA LEU A 236 -10.80 6.45 7.06
C LEU A 236 -10.19 5.48 6.05
N ILE A 237 -8.87 5.48 5.95
CA ILE A 237 -8.09 4.39 5.37
C ILE A 237 -7.37 3.65 6.51
N ILE A 238 -7.66 2.36 6.66
CA ILE A 238 -6.85 1.43 7.45
C ILE A 238 -5.80 0.88 6.50
N MET A 239 -4.54 1.15 6.76
CA MET A 239 -3.42 0.72 5.92
C MET A 239 -2.34 0.06 6.76
N GLY A 240 -1.66 -0.92 6.19
CA GLY A 240 -0.57 -1.55 6.93
C GLY A 240 -0.18 -2.93 6.42
N ASP A 241 0.90 -3.43 7.00
CA ASP A 241 1.24 -4.84 6.98
C ASP A 241 0.32 -5.57 7.98
N LEU A 242 -0.74 -6.18 7.47
CA LEU A 242 -1.70 -6.90 8.29
C LEU A 242 -1.27 -8.35 8.57
N ASN A 243 -0.13 -8.78 8.02
CA ASN A 243 0.40 -10.13 8.16
C ASN A 243 -0.59 -11.26 7.81
N ASP A 244 -1.68 -10.91 7.14
CA ASP A 244 -2.71 -11.79 6.59
C ASP A 244 -3.11 -11.31 5.18
N ASP A 245 -3.55 -12.24 4.34
CA ASP A 245 -4.07 -11.92 3.02
C ASP A 245 -5.52 -11.37 3.11
N PRO A 246 -6.03 -10.66 2.09
CA PRO A 246 -7.40 -10.12 2.09
C PRO A 246 -8.50 -11.13 2.38
N VAL A 247 -8.28 -12.41 2.09
CA VAL A 247 -9.23 -13.52 2.29
C VAL A 247 -9.19 -14.13 3.69
N ASP A 248 -8.18 -13.80 4.49
CA ASP A 248 -8.01 -14.39 5.82
C ASP A 248 -9.07 -13.90 6.81
N ASN A 249 -9.28 -14.69 7.86
CA ASN A 249 -10.37 -14.47 8.80
C ASN A 249 -10.33 -13.10 9.50
N SER A 250 -9.12 -12.63 9.83
CA SER A 250 -8.92 -11.32 10.45
C SER A 250 -9.47 -10.16 9.62
N THR A 251 -9.19 -10.16 8.31
CA THR A 251 -9.57 -9.11 7.37
C THR A 251 -10.99 -9.31 6.83
N ALA A 252 -11.27 -10.50 6.28
CA ALA A 252 -12.52 -10.77 5.59
C ALA A 252 -13.73 -10.89 6.52
N LYS A 253 -13.54 -11.43 7.75
CA LYS A 253 -14.65 -11.70 8.69
C LYS A 253 -14.60 -10.81 9.91
N VAL A 254 -13.49 -10.73 10.63
CA VAL A 254 -13.41 -9.99 11.89
C VAL A 254 -13.49 -8.48 11.64
N LEU A 255 -12.67 -7.94 10.75
CA LEU A 255 -12.78 -6.56 10.29
C LEU A 255 -14.02 -6.40 9.39
N GLY A 256 -14.33 -7.41 8.58
CA GLY A 256 -15.50 -7.44 7.72
C GLY A 256 -15.33 -6.69 6.41
N ALA A 257 -14.08 -6.48 5.99
CA ALA A 257 -13.78 -5.82 4.71
C ALA A 257 -14.29 -6.64 3.53
N LYS A 258 -14.82 -5.98 2.50
CA LYS A 258 -15.44 -6.58 1.33
C LYS A 258 -14.53 -6.49 0.11
N ARG A 259 -14.69 -7.46 -0.81
CA ARG A 259 -13.95 -7.53 -2.06
C ARG A 259 -14.42 -6.49 -3.06
N THR A 260 -15.72 -6.25 -3.15
CA THR A 260 -16.30 -5.31 -4.13
C THR A 260 -17.02 -4.18 -3.41
N ILE A 261 -17.12 -3.03 -4.09
CA ILE A 261 -17.78 -1.83 -3.55
C ILE A 261 -19.27 -2.10 -3.32
N GLU A 262 -19.90 -2.89 -4.19
CA GLU A 262 -21.34 -3.21 -4.14
C GLU A 262 -21.72 -4.05 -2.91
N GLU A 263 -20.76 -4.79 -2.36
CA GLU A 263 -20.97 -5.57 -1.13
C GLU A 263 -20.90 -4.72 0.14
N VAL A 264 -20.31 -3.52 0.06
CA VAL A 264 -20.15 -2.65 1.23
C VAL A 264 -21.51 -2.07 1.63
N ARG A 265 -21.83 -2.18 2.91
CA ARG A 265 -23.00 -1.57 3.51
C ARG A 265 -22.60 -0.34 4.32
N GLU A 266 -23.58 0.42 4.75
CA GLU A 266 -23.38 1.55 5.65
C GLU A 266 -22.46 1.18 6.82
N ARG A 267 -21.48 2.05 7.12
CA ARG A 267 -20.39 1.84 8.10
C ARG A 267 -19.48 0.63 7.79
N GLY A 268 -19.52 0.13 6.57
CA GLY A 268 -18.70 -1.00 6.11
C GLY A 268 -17.35 -0.59 5.57
N PHE A 269 -16.61 -1.62 5.14
CA PHE A 269 -15.25 -1.50 4.65
C PHE A 269 -15.08 -2.16 3.29
N PHE A 270 -14.37 -1.49 2.41
CA PHE A 270 -13.89 -2.00 1.13
C PHE A 270 -12.39 -2.29 1.21
N ASN A 271 -11.97 -3.47 0.82
CA ASN A 271 -10.55 -3.79 0.71
C ASN A 271 -10.08 -3.59 -0.73
N ALA A 272 -9.44 -2.46 -1.00
CA ALA A 272 -8.99 -2.11 -2.35
C ALA A 272 -7.92 -3.08 -2.90
N THR A 273 -7.18 -3.77 -2.02
CA THR A 273 -6.12 -4.69 -2.40
C THR A 273 -6.60 -6.13 -2.64
N TRP A 274 -7.88 -6.41 -2.41
CA TRP A 274 -8.43 -7.77 -2.59
C TRP A 274 -8.41 -8.21 -4.06
N GLU A 275 -8.77 -7.31 -4.97
CA GLU A 275 -8.77 -7.65 -6.40
C GLU A 275 -7.34 -7.90 -6.95
N PRO A 276 -6.32 -7.07 -6.68
CA PRO A 276 -4.93 -7.42 -6.96
C PRO A 276 -4.51 -8.80 -6.43
N TYR A 277 -4.85 -9.11 -5.17
CA TYR A 277 -4.58 -10.42 -4.59
C TYR A 277 -5.24 -11.56 -5.39
N ALA A 278 -6.51 -11.40 -5.76
CA ALA A 278 -7.24 -12.39 -6.54
C ALA A 278 -6.63 -12.62 -7.94
N GLN A 279 -5.91 -11.63 -8.45
CA GLN A 279 -5.15 -11.71 -9.71
C GLN A 279 -3.74 -12.30 -9.52
N GLY A 280 -3.38 -12.72 -8.30
CA GLY A 280 -2.07 -13.28 -7.98
C GLY A 280 -0.96 -12.24 -7.77
N ILE A 281 -1.32 -10.96 -7.61
CA ILE A 281 -0.39 -9.89 -7.28
C ILE A 281 -0.19 -9.87 -5.77
N GLY A 282 1.06 -9.78 -5.31
CA GLY A 282 1.41 -9.71 -3.91
C GLY A 282 2.36 -8.55 -3.62
N THR A 283 2.56 -8.28 -2.33
CA THR A 283 3.51 -7.27 -1.84
C THR A 283 4.78 -7.87 -1.27
N LEU A 284 4.73 -9.14 -0.88
CA LEU A 284 5.89 -9.86 -0.36
C LEU A 284 5.86 -11.33 -0.75
N THR A 285 6.98 -12.03 -0.53
CA THR A 285 7.02 -13.48 -0.69
C THR A 285 7.19 -14.16 0.67
N TYR A 286 6.25 -15.01 1.01
CA TYR A 286 6.27 -15.81 2.24
C TYR A 286 6.11 -17.29 1.89
N GLN A 287 7.01 -18.13 2.43
CA GLN A 287 7.05 -19.59 2.15
C GLN A 287 7.01 -19.92 0.63
N GLY A 288 7.74 -19.13 -0.18
CA GLY A 288 7.87 -19.32 -1.61
C GLY A 288 6.65 -18.92 -2.44
N LYS A 289 5.68 -18.23 -1.87
CA LYS A 289 4.48 -17.70 -2.54
C LYS A 289 4.37 -16.20 -2.37
N TRP A 290 3.82 -15.54 -3.37
CA TRP A 290 3.39 -14.16 -3.25
C TRP A 290 2.17 -14.07 -2.35
N ASN A 291 2.21 -13.18 -1.36
CA ASN A 291 1.12 -12.83 -0.47
C ASN A 291 0.91 -11.32 -0.53
N LEU A 292 -0.26 -10.86 -0.14
CA LEU A 292 -0.60 -9.45 -0.10
C LEU A 292 -0.97 -9.06 1.34
N PHE A 293 0.05 -8.82 2.17
CA PHE A 293 -0.13 -8.45 3.58
C PHE A 293 -0.27 -6.95 3.78
N ASP A 294 0.30 -6.17 2.84
CA ASP A 294 0.23 -4.70 2.86
C ASP A 294 -1.08 -4.27 2.20
N GLN A 295 -2.05 -3.89 3.02
CA GLN A 295 -3.43 -3.70 2.58
C GLN A 295 -3.90 -2.26 2.73
N MET A 296 -4.86 -1.88 1.88
CA MET A 296 -5.57 -0.60 1.89
C MET A 296 -7.07 -0.85 2.02
N ILE A 297 -7.62 -0.56 3.19
CA ILE A 297 -9.03 -0.82 3.53
C ILE A 297 -9.71 0.51 3.79
N LEU A 298 -10.77 0.79 3.05
CA LEU A 298 -11.44 2.09 3.01
C LEU A 298 -12.83 2.01 3.63
N THR A 299 -13.23 3.03 4.37
CA THR A 299 -14.60 3.20 4.85
C THR A 299 -15.56 3.55 3.71
N GLU A 300 -16.83 3.17 3.87
CA GLU A 300 -17.90 3.38 2.88
C GLU A 300 -17.99 4.82 2.34
N PRO A 301 -17.86 5.91 3.14
CA PRO A 301 -17.91 7.27 2.60
C PRO A 301 -16.82 7.63 1.58
N LEU A 302 -15.76 6.85 1.48
CA LEU A 302 -14.73 6.99 0.44
C LEU A 302 -15.14 6.35 -0.89
N LEU A 303 -16.30 5.70 -0.98
CA LEU A 303 -16.74 4.95 -2.15
C LEU A 303 -17.78 5.70 -2.98
N ASP A 304 -18.00 6.99 -2.69
CA ASP A 304 -18.97 7.84 -3.39
C ASP A 304 -18.61 8.01 -4.87
N SER A 305 -19.40 7.41 -5.75
CA SER A 305 -19.21 7.47 -7.20
C SER A 305 -19.46 8.86 -7.80
N SER A 306 -20.13 9.77 -7.06
CA SER A 306 -20.37 11.15 -7.53
C SER A 306 -19.08 11.97 -7.60
N ARG A 307 -18.05 11.59 -6.80
CA ARG A 307 -16.75 12.27 -6.73
C ARG A 307 -16.78 13.75 -6.36
N LYS A 308 -17.93 14.23 -5.92
CA LYS A 308 -18.10 15.61 -5.41
C LYS A 308 -17.37 15.81 -4.08
N SER A 309 -17.16 14.71 -3.36
CA SER A 309 -16.31 14.63 -2.20
C SER A 309 -15.13 13.69 -2.47
N LEU A 310 -14.12 13.73 -1.60
CA LEU A 310 -12.93 12.90 -1.73
C LEU A 310 -13.31 11.42 -1.76
N SER A 311 -12.97 10.72 -2.84
CA SER A 311 -13.46 9.37 -3.14
C SER A 311 -12.36 8.48 -3.71
N PHE A 312 -12.44 7.19 -3.48
CA PHE A 312 -11.56 6.17 -4.04
C PHE A 312 -11.59 6.17 -5.57
N TRP A 313 -10.42 6.07 -6.16
CA TRP A 313 -10.28 5.92 -7.60
C TRP A 313 -9.64 4.58 -7.96
N LYS A 314 -8.43 4.31 -7.48
CA LYS A 314 -7.68 3.08 -7.76
C LYS A 314 -6.66 2.76 -6.66
N VAL A 315 -6.20 1.53 -6.65
CA VAL A 315 -5.05 1.06 -5.87
C VAL A 315 -3.94 0.60 -6.82
N GLU A 316 -2.71 0.71 -6.38
CA GLU A 316 -1.51 0.26 -7.10
C GLU A 316 -0.57 -0.46 -6.13
N ILE A 317 -0.11 -1.64 -6.51
CA ILE A 317 1.07 -2.24 -5.89
C ILE A 317 2.28 -1.69 -6.66
N PHE A 318 3.10 -0.90 -5.97
CA PHE A 318 4.24 -0.21 -6.60
C PHE A 318 5.37 -1.21 -6.86
N ASN A 319 5.22 -1.95 -7.96
CA ASN A 319 6.17 -2.95 -8.40
C ASN A 319 7.02 -2.40 -9.54
N ARG A 320 8.26 -2.02 -9.24
CA ARG A 320 9.22 -1.51 -10.23
C ARG A 320 10.38 -2.51 -10.38
N PRO A 321 11.02 -2.60 -11.57
CA PRO A 321 12.09 -3.58 -11.82
C PRO A 321 13.23 -3.52 -10.81
N PHE A 322 13.59 -2.34 -10.29
CA PHE A 322 14.67 -2.18 -9.32
C PHE A 322 14.31 -2.73 -7.93
N LEU A 323 13.01 -2.80 -7.59
CA LEU A 323 12.54 -3.41 -6.34
C LEU A 323 12.53 -4.94 -6.36
N ILE A 324 12.79 -5.55 -7.50
CA ILE A 324 12.73 -7.01 -7.68
C ILE A 324 14.14 -7.56 -7.95
N ARG A 325 14.49 -8.62 -7.26
CA ARG A 325 15.74 -9.36 -7.50
C ARG A 325 15.79 -9.86 -8.95
N GLN A 326 16.82 -9.47 -9.67
CA GLN A 326 16.99 -9.83 -11.09
C GLN A 326 17.75 -11.16 -11.27
N GLU A 327 18.49 -11.59 -10.23
CA GLU A 327 19.40 -12.73 -10.29
C GLU A 327 19.39 -13.57 -9.00
N GLY A 328 20.03 -14.74 -9.05
CA GLY A 328 20.20 -15.64 -7.90
C GLY A 328 18.98 -16.50 -7.58
N SER A 329 19.04 -17.20 -6.44
CA SER A 329 18.01 -18.15 -5.98
C SER A 329 16.66 -17.48 -5.66
N ARG A 330 16.68 -16.18 -5.37
CA ARG A 330 15.49 -15.37 -5.06
C ARG A 330 15.08 -14.43 -6.21
N LYS A 331 15.48 -14.74 -7.45
CA LYS A 331 15.05 -13.99 -8.62
C LYS A 331 13.52 -13.90 -8.67
N GLY A 332 13.00 -12.70 -8.93
CA GLY A 332 11.57 -12.46 -9.02
C GLY A 332 10.88 -12.19 -7.67
N THR A 333 11.63 -12.09 -6.56
CA THR A 333 11.10 -11.67 -5.25
C THR A 333 11.54 -10.23 -4.93
N PRO A 334 10.94 -9.55 -3.95
CA PRO A 334 11.41 -8.23 -3.54
C PRO A 334 12.91 -8.24 -3.19
N HIS A 335 13.60 -7.17 -3.57
CA HIS A 335 15.01 -6.98 -3.30
C HIS A 335 15.20 -6.43 -1.88
N ARG A 336 15.25 -7.35 -0.92
CA ARG A 336 15.34 -7.07 0.50
C ARG A 336 16.73 -6.61 0.96
N THR A 337 16.82 -6.08 2.16
CA THR A 337 18.05 -5.57 2.77
C THR A 337 19.08 -6.65 3.04
N PHE A 338 18.63 -7.82 3.53
CA PHE A 338 19.49 -8.93 3.94
C PHE A 338 19.07 -10.26 3.31
N GLU A 339 20.03 -11.14 3.08
CA GLU A 339 19.82 -12.57 2.84
C GLU A 339 20.53 -13.35 3.94
N GLY A 340 19.77 -13.91 4.90
CA GLY A 340 20.32 -14.31 6.20
C GLY A 340 20.94 -13.08 6.88
N ASN A 341 22.19 -13.21 7.35
CA ASN A 341 22.92 -12.10 7.96
C ASN A 341 23.76 -11.29 6.95
N THR A 342 23.70 -11.64 5.65
CA THR A 342 24.47 -10.94 4.63
C THR A 342 23.72 -9.73 4.13
N PHE A 343 24.31 -8.54 4.27
CA PHE A 343 23.79 -7.31 3.65
C PHE A 343 23.90 -7.40 2.13
N ILE A 344 22.78 -7.24 1.42
CA ILE A 344 22.70 -7.35 -0.03
C ILE A 344 22.21 -6.06 -0.70
N ASP A 345 22.21 -4.97 0.06
CA ASP A 345 21.98 -3.62 -0.44
C ASP A 345 20.62 -3.44 -1.17
N GLY A 346 19.59 -4.13 -0.71
CA GLY A 346 18.24 -3.99 -1.24
C GLY A 346 17.43 -2.89 -0.57
N TYR A 347 16.14 -2.88 -0.90
CA TYR A 347 15.19 -1.87 -0.45
C TYR A 347 14.36 -2.35 0.73
N SER A 348 13.51 -3.35 0.50
CA SER A 348 12.67 -4.02 1.51
C SER A 348 12.24 -5.38 0.97
N ASP A 349 11.82 -6.29 1.87
CA ASP A 349 11.14 -7.52 1.49
C ASP A 349 9.65 -7.34 1.19
N HIS A 350 9.17 -6.09 1.26
CA HIS A 350 7.84 -5.67 0.87
C HIS A 350 7.86 -4.69 -0.31
N LEU A 351 6.78 -4.65 -1.09
CA LEU A 351 6.51 -3.64 -2.10
C LEU A 351 5.53 -2.61 -1.55
N PRO A 352 5.73 -1.30 -1.83
CA PRO A 352 4.79 -0.28 -1.41
C PRO A 352 3.41 -0.44 -2.05
N VAL A 353 2.36 0.01 -1.35
CA VAL A 353 1.00 0.07 -1.85
C VAL A 353 0.52 1.52 -1.86
N ILE A 354 -0.16 1.93 -2.92
CA ILE A 354 -0.67 3.29 -3.09
C ILE A 354 -2.16 3.24 -3.38
N THR A 355 -2.95 3.98 -2.61
CA THR A 355 -4.34 4.28 -2.92
C THR A 355 -4.44 5.70 -3.46
N TYR A 356 -5.10 5.86 -4.60
CA TYR A 356 -5.40 7.16 -5.17
C TYR A 356 -6.85 7.54 -4.89
N LEU A 357 -7.00 8.73 -4.34
CA LEU A 357 -8.29 9.37 -4.10
C LEU A 357 -8.44 10.52 -5.08
N ILE A 358 -9.67 10.78 -5.50
CA ILE A 358 -9.98 11.92 -6.37
C ILE A 358 -11.15 12.73 -5.83
N LYS A 359 -11.16 14.00 -6.19
CA LYS A 359 -12.26 14.92 -5.91
C LYS A 359 -12.48 15.80 -7.12
N GLU A 360 -13.76 16.04 -7.51
CA GLU A 360 -14.12 16.97 -8.55
C GLU A 360 -13.63 18.38 -8.21
N ARG A 361 -12.93 19.01 -9.16
CA ARG A 361 -12.44 20.38 -9.01
C ARG A 361 -13.63 21.34 -9.13
N GLN A 362 -13.82 22.13 -8.09
CA GLN A 362 -14.84 23.18 -8.07
C GLN A 362 -14.38 24.41 -8.85
#